data_be75b55f38d7e1ff7d47c7f039952491
#
_entry.id   be75b55f38d7e1ff7d47c7f039952491
#
_cell.length_a   1.000
_cell.length_b   1.000
_cell.length_c   1.000
_cell.angle_alpha   90.00
_cell.angle_beta   90.00
_cell.angle_gamma   90.00
#
_symmetry.space_group_name_H-M   'P 1'
#
loop_
_entity.id
_entity.type
_entity.pdbx_description
1 polymer ?
#
loop_
_entity_poly.entity_id
_entity_poly.type
_entity_poly.pdbx_seq_one_letter_code
_entity_poly.pdbx_strand_id
1 'polypeptide(L)'
;EFTRYAQSYATGVHGVIAKTRSYSPESLDPKIKHYSRMNFNLAQMEATDVDPNAWPIMLDLNGNLTEGVGWNVLIVTDGVIRSSTDKAVLQGISRGMVFDLAKQLDIPVVQEDLQPYDLYTADEAFFTTTSPCVLPVTKVDNRQIGDGLPGPITQQLLASWSESVGIDIVDQAVSFSNR
;
A
#
# COMPACT_ATOMS: atom_id res chain seq x y z
N GLU A 1 -6.88 -1.17 -17.43
CA GLU A 1 -6.68 -1.07 -15.97
C GLU A 1 -5.92 0.19 -15.56
N PHE A 2 -5.00 0.73 -16.36
CA PHE A 2 -4.25 1.97 -16.06
C PHE A 2 -5.17 3.17 -15.79
N THR A 3 -6.30 3.24 -16.49
CA THR A 3 -7.30 4.30 -16.33
C THR A 3 -7.87 4.40 -14.91
N ARG A 4 -7.95 3.26 -14.20
CA ARG A 4 -8.49 3.18 -12.84
C ARG A 4 -7.63 3.93 -11.80
N TYR A 5 -6.33 4.07 -12.05
CA TYR A 5 -5.40 4.64 -11.08
C TYR A 5 -5.08 6.11 -11.33
N ALA A 6 -5.38 6.63 -12.53
CA ALA A 6 -5.02 7.98 -12.92
C ALA A 6 -5.46 9.04 -11.90
N GLN A 7 -6.74 9.00 -11.51
CA GLN A 7 -7.27 9.93 -10.51
C GLN A 7 -6.70 9.67 -9.11
N SER A 8 -6.41 8.42 -8.77
CA SER A 8 -5.93 8.03 -7.44
C SER A 8 -4.53 8.54 -7.13
N TYR A 9 -3.70 8.84 -8.12
CA TYR A 9 -2.40 9.49 -7.87
C TYR A 9 -2.55 10.92 -7.34
N ALA A 10 -3.61 11.62 -7.74
CA ALA A 10 -3.88 12.98 -7.30
C ALA A 10 -4.68 13.05 -5.99
N THR A 11 -5.58 12.10 -5.74
CA THR A 11 -6.53 12.16 -4.62
C THR A 11 -6.24 11.13 -3.53
N GLY A 12 -5.41 10.13 -3.82
CA GLY A 12 -5.25 8.94 -2.99
C GLY A 12 -6.44 8.00 -3.04
N VAL A 13 -6.30 6.86 -2.38
CA VAL A 13 -7.34 5.84 -2.24
C VAL A 13 -7.81 5.72 -0.80
N HIS A 14 -8.97 5.09 -0.62
CA HIS A 14 -9.54 4.74 0.67
C HIS A 14 -9.13 3.31 1.07
N GLY A 15 -8.34 3.17 2.10
CA GLY A 15 -8.04 1.90 2.76
C GLY A 15 -9.12 1.52 3.76
N VAL A 16 -9.43 0.22 3.88
CA VAL A 16 -10.34 -0.30 4.91
C VAL A 16 -9.69 -1.49 5.60
N ILE A 17 -9.58 -1.43 6.93
CA ILE A 17 -9.08 -2.55 7.72
C ILE A 17 -10.16 -3.63 7.78
N ALA A 18 -9.88 -4.75 7.13
CA ALA A 18 -10.80 -5.88 7.06
C ALA A 18 -10.87 -6.64 8.40
N LYS A 19 -12.03 -7.23 8.69
CA LYS A 19 -12.20 -8.14 9.84
C LYS A 19 -11.50 -9.47 9.58
N THR A 20 -11.53 -9.93 8.34
CA THR A 20 -10.81 -11.13 7.88
C THR A 20 -9.32 -10.95 8.08
N ARG A 21 -8.68 -11.96 8.70
CA ARG A 21 -7.24 -11.95 9.01
C ARG A 21 -6.42 -12.60 7.92
N SER A 22 -5.16 -12.17 7.81
CA SER A 22 -4.14 -12.89 7.04
C SER A 22 -3.95 -14.30 7.58
N TYR A 23 -3.51 -15.22 6.72
CA TYR A 23 -3.12 -16.54 7.17
C TYR A 23 -1.99 -16.45 8.20
N SER A 24 -2.04 -17.32 9.21
CA SER A 24 -0.88 -17.54 10.08
C SER A 24 0.27 -18.10 9.25
N PRO A 25 1.50 -17.58 9.42
CA PRO A 25 2.68 -18.18 8.79
C PRO A 25 2.86 -19.67 9.09
N GLU A 26 2.33 -20.14 10.22
CA GLU A 26 2.34 -21.56 10.59
C GLU A 26 1.38 -22.42 9.75
N SER A 27 0.32 -21.81 9.21
CA SER A 27 -0.66 -22.51 8.38
C SER A 27 -0.33 -22.40 6.89
N LEU A 28 0.05 -21.20 6.44
CA LEU A 28 0.42 -20.92 5.06
C LEU A 28 1.33 -19.69 5.05
N ASP A 29 2.62 -19.91 4.82
CA ASP A 29 3.60 -18.85 4.81
C ASP A 29 3.25 -17.77 3.76
N PRO A 30 3.01 -16.51 4.15
CA PRO A 30 2.63 -15.43 3.24
C PRO A 30 3.69 -15.11 2.19
N LYS A 31 4.95 -15.52 2.39
CA LYS A 31 6.02 -15.40 1.39
C LYS A 31 5.77 -16.29 0.17
N ILE A 32 4.89 -17.29 0.27
CA ILE A 32 4.47 -18.14 -0.85
C ILE A 32 3.38 -17.40 -1.63
N LYS A 33 3.68 -16.99 -2.85
CA LYS A 33 2.68 -16.37 -3.75
C LYS A 33 1.77 -17.45 -4.34
N HIS A 34 0.71 -17.79 -3.61
CA HIS A 34 -0.23 -18.86 -3.97
C HIS A 34 -1.54 -18.33 -4.56
N TYR A 35 -2.28 -19.22 -5.22
CA TYR A 35 -3.59 -18.89 -5.82
C TYR A 35 -4.79 -19.09 -4.89
N SER A 36 -4.60 -19.66 -3.70
CA SER A 36 -5.65 -19.82 -2.70
C SER A 36 -5.97 -18.46 -2.04
N ARG A 37 -6.80 -17.66 -2.70
CA ARG A 37 -7.03 -16.25 -2.39
C ARG A 37 -8.35 -15.97 -1.64
N MET A 38 -8.94 -16.97 -0.99
CA MET A 38 -10.28 -16.84 -0.40
C MET A 38 -10.34 -15.76 0.69
N ASN A 39 -9.38 -15.72 1.61
CA ASN A 39 -9.34 -14.70 2.66
C ASN A 39 -9.18 -13.28 2.08
N PHE A 40 -8.38 -13.12 1.03
CA PHE A 40 -8.23 -11.82 0.35
C PHE A 40 -9.53 -11.39 -0.35
N ASN A 41 -10.27 -12.34 -0.94
CA ASN A 41 -11.55 -12.06 -1.55
C ASN A 41 -12.59 -11.66 -0.49
N LEU A 42 -12.62 -12.32 0.66
CA LEU A 42 -13.48 -11.95 1.79
C LEU A 42 -13.14 -10.54 2.30
N ALA A 43 -11.86 -10.25 2.48
CA ALA A 43 -11.40 -8.91 2.88
C ALA A 43 -11.82 -7.83 1.86
N GLN A 44 -11.74 -8.14 0.54
CA GLN A 44 -12.21 -7.22 -0.51
C GLN A 44 -13.72 -6.99 -0.44
N MET A 45 -14.51 -8.03 -0.18
CA MET A 45 -15.97 -7.88 0.00
C MET A 45 -16.28 -6.99 1.20
N GLU A 46 -15.63 -7.22 2.34
CA GLU A 46 -15.79 -6.38 3.54
C GLU A 46 -15.43 -4.90 3.28
N ALA A 47 -14.36 -4.64 2.56
CA ALA A 47 -13.98 -3.27 2.19
C ALA A 47 -15.01 -2.64 1.24
N THR A 48 -15.50 -3.40 0.26
CA THR A 48 -16.52 -2.96 -0.71
C THR A 48 -17.85 -2.64 -0.04
N ASP A 49 -18.21 -3.32 1.05
CA ASP A 49 -19.40 -3.01 1.85
C ASP A 49 -19.31 -1.63 2.54
N VAL A 50 -18.10 -1.15 2.81
CA VAL A 50 -17.85 0.19 3.38
C VAL A 50 -17.81 1.26 2.29
N ASP A 51 -17.10 0.98 1.21
CA ASP A 51 -16.95 1.88 0.05
C ASP A 51 -16.65 1.01 -1.20
N PRO A 52 -17.44 1.13 -2.28
CA PRO A 52 -17.25 0.33 -3.49
C PRO A 52 -15.86 0.41 -4.11
N ASN A 53 -15.12 1.49 -3.82
CA ASN A 53 -13.77 1.72 -4.32
C ASN A 53 -12.67 1.47 -3.27
N ALA A 54 -13.04 0.98 -2.08
CA ALA A 54 -12.07 0.77 -1.01
C ALA A 54 -11.11 -0.38 -1.29
N TRP A 55 -9.94 -0.26 -0.70
CA TRP A 55 -8.84 -1.19 -0.78
C TRP A 55 -8.62 -1.84 0.58
N PRO A 56 -8.81 -3.16 0.74
CA PRO A 56 -8.66 -3.81 2.03
C PRO A 56 -7.22 -3.81 2.52
N ILE A 57 -7.09 -3.62 3.81
CA ILE A 57 -5.88 -3.82 4.60
C ILE A 57 -6.16 -4.94 5.59
N MET A 58 -5.34 -5.96 5.60
CA MET A 58 -5.52 -7.09 6.53
C MET A 58 -4.59 -6.97 7.72
N LEU A 59 -4.99 -7.58 8.81
CA LEU A 59 -4.17 -7.73 10.00
C LEU A 59 -3.80 -9.21 10.20
N ASP A 60 -2.68 -9.45 10.87
CA ASP A 60 -2.33 -10.78 11.37
C ASP A 60 -3.21 -11.17 12.57
N LEU A 61 -2.94 -12.35 13.14
CA LEU A 61 -3.67 -12.84 14.31
C LEU A 61 -3.36 -12.06 15.60
N ASN A 62 -2.26 -11.30 15.63
CA ASN A 62 -1.86 -10.46 16.75
C ASN A 62 -2.38 -9.00 16.59
N GLY A 63 -3.04 -8.68 15.48
CA GLY A 63 -3.58 -7.36 15.21
C GLY A 63 -2.60 -6.41 14.52
N ASN A 64 -1.46 -6.89 14.02
CA ASN A 64 -0.51 -6.08 13.28
C ASN A 64 -0.90 -5.96 11.81
N LEU A 65 -0.58 -4.85 11.19
CA LEU A 65 -0.77 -4.63 9.75
C LEU A 65 0.00 -5.66 8.94
N THR A 66 -0.63 -6.18 7.90
CA THR A 66 0.02 -7.07 6.95
C THR A 66 -0.02 -6.47 5.54
N GLU A 67 -0.87 -6.96 4.71
CA GLU A 67 -0.96 -6.59 3.29
C GLU A 67 -2.42 -6.57 2.83
N GLY A 68 -2.68 -6.19 1.59
CA GLY A 68 -3.98 -6.32 0.97
C GLY A 68 -4.00 -7.39 -0.12
N VAL A 69 -5.00 -7.36 -0.98
CA VAL A 69 -5.25 -8.40 -2.00
C VAL A 69 -4.08 -8.57 -2.98
N GLY A 70 -3.37 -7.52 -3.29
CA GLY A 70 -2.24 -7.57 -4.23
C GLY A 70 -1.25 -6.43 -4.02
N TRP A 71 -1.18 -5.91 -2.81
CA TRP A 71 -0.33 -4.78 -2.44
C TRP A 71 0.19 -4.92 -1.01
N ASN A 72 1.39 -4.40 -0.79
CA ASN A 72 1.91 -4.18 0.55
C ASN A 72 1.50 -2.77 1.03
N VAL A 73 1.41 -2.62 2.35
CA VAL A 73 1.06 -1.36 3.04
C VAL A 73 2.33 -0.79 3.65
N LEU A 74 2.59 0.49 3.41
CA LEU A 74 3.66 1.23 4.04
C LEU A 74 3.11 2.56 4.57
N ILE A 75 3.72 3.04 5.65
CA ILE A 75 3.39 4.34 6.24
C ILE A 75 4.65 5.20 6.36
N VAL A 76 4.46 6.49 6.52
CA VAL A 76 5.54 7.43 6.83
C VAL A 76 5.20 8.11 8.15
N THR A 77 6.16 8.16 9.06
CA THR A 77 6.06 8.90 10.32
C THR A 77 7.40 9.60 10.56
N ASP A 78 7.38 10.90 10.80
CA ASP A 78 8.59 11.70 11.05
C ASP A 78 9.65 11.54 9.96
N GLY A 79 9.23 11.42 8.69
CA GLY A 79 10.14 11.25 7.55
C GLY A 79 10.72 9.85 7.39
N VAL A 80 10.32 8.87 8.19
CA VAL A 80 10.76 7.47 8.13
C VAL A 80 9.68 6.61 7.46
N ILE A 81 10.05 5.86 6.43
CA ILE A 81 9.16 4.85 5.84
C ILE A 81 9.15 3.63 6.78
N ARG A 82 7.97 3.22 7.19
CA ARG A 82 7.75 2.05 8.05
C ARG A 82 6.92 1.01 7.32
N SER A 83 7.32 -0.23 7.41
CA SER A 83 6.70 -1.37 6.74
C SER A 83 6.59 -2.55 7.69
N SER A 84 5.56 -3.37 7.50
CA SER A 84 5.43 -4.64 8.22
C SER A 84 6.67 -5.52 8.02
N THR A 85 6.98 -6.34 9.02
CA THR A 85 8.07 -7.31 8.93
C THR A 85 7.82 -8.37 7.87
N ASP A 86 8.87 -9.00 7.36
CA ASP A 86 8.80 -10.04 6.34
C ASP A 86 8.11 -11.35 6.81
N LYS A 87 7.72 -11.43 8.09
CA LYS A 87 7.10 -12.62 8.68
C LYS A 87 5.63 -12.80 8.26
N ALA A 88 4.93 -11.70 8.00
CA ALA A 88 3.47 -11.70 7.85
C ALA A 88 2.99 -11.18 6.49
N VAL A 89 3.89 -10.93 5.54
CA VAL A 89 3.58 -10.34 4.24
C VAL A 89 4.33 -11.02 3.10
N LEU A 90 3.77 -10.97 1.90
CA LEU A 90 4.53 -11.28 0.70
C LEU A 90 5.65 -10.25 0.54
N GLN A 91 6.87 -10.72 0.33
CA GLN A 91 8.01 -9.87 -0.02
C GLN A 91 7.84 -9.34 -1.45
N GLY A 92 6.99 -8.31 -1.59
CA GLY A 92 6.63 -7.75 -2.89
C GLY A 92 7.82 -7.13 -3.60
N ILE A 93 7.98 -7.41 -4.91
CA ILE A 93 9.02 -6.78 -5.74
C ILE A 93 8.87 -5.26 -5.73
N SER A 94 7.65 -4.75 -5.83
CA SER A 94 7.36 -3.31 -5.75
C SER A 94 7.73 -2.71 -4.39
N ARG A 95 7.53 -3.46 -3.30
CA ARG A 95 7.97 -3.07 -1.96
C ARG A 95 9.51 -3.00 -1.90
N GLY A 96 10.20 -3.99 -2.45
CA GLY A 96 11.67 -3.98 -2.56
C GLY A 96 12.18 -2.78 -3.36
N MET A 97 11.54 -2.46 -4.49
CA MET A 97 11.88 -1.29 -5.29
C MET A 97 11.74 0.02 -4.49
N VAL A 98 10.68 0.15 -3.68
CA VAL A 98 10.55 1.32 -2.77
C VAL A 98 11.71 1.40 -1.79
N PHE A 99 12.18 0.29 -1.23
CA PHE A 99 13.33 0.29 -0.32
C PHE A 99 14.63 0.72 -1.02
N ASP A 100 14.82 0.27 -2.26
CA ASP A 100 15.98 0.67 -3.07
C ASP A 100 15.94 2.17 -3.43
N LEU A 101 14.76 2.67 -3.81
CA LEU A 101 14.56 4.10 -4.09
C LEU A 101 14.72 4.96 -2.83
N ALA A 102 14.17 4.54 -1.71
CA ALA A 102 14.31 5.23 -0.43
C ALA A 102 15.80 5.36 -0.04
N LYS A 103 16.57 4.28 -0.23
CA LYS A 103 18.02 4.31 -0.01
C LYS A 103 18.73 5.31 -0.92
N GLN A 104 18.35 5.43 -2.18
CA GLN A 104 18.92 6.40 -3.13
C GLN A 104 18.58 7.85 -2.75
N LEU A 105 17.43 8.04 -2.12
CA LEU A 105 16.91 9.34 -1.68
C LEU A 105 17.30 9.71 -0.24
N ASP A 106 18.14 8.90 0.40
CA ASP A 106 18.52 9.04 1.82
C ASP A 106 17.32 9.06 2.79
N ILE A 107 16.20 8.40 2.42
CA ILE A 107 15.02 8.24 3.26
C ILE A 107 15.18 6.97 4.10
N PRO A 108 15.14 7.05 5.44
CA PRO A 108 15.26 5.88 6.28
C PRO A 108 14.05 4.96 6.16
N VAL A 109 14.31 3.63 6.19
CA VAL A 109 13.29 2.58 6.15
C VAL A 109 13.44 1.67 7.35
N VAL A 110 12.32 1.39 8.04
CA VAL A 110 12.26 0.47 9.18
C VAL A 110 11.21 -0.60 8.91
N GLN A 111 11.54 -1.86 9.24
CA GLN A 111 10.60 -2.98 9.22
C GLN A 111 10.27 -3.37 10.65
N GLU A 112 8.99 -3.32 11.01
CA GLU A 112 8.54 -3.58 12.37
C GLU A 112 7.08 -4.03 12.41
N ASP A 113 6.60 -4.48 13.55
CA ASP A 113 5.20 -4.79 13.75
C ASP A 113 4.42 -3.47 13.91
N LEU A 114 3.56 -3.16 12.96
CA LEU A 114 2.73 -1.96 12.91
C LEU A 114 1.30 -2.30 13.28
N GLN A 115 0.67 -1.46 14.07
CA GLN A 115 -0.73 -1.60 14.46
C GLN A 115 -1.64 -0.61 13.71
N PRO A 116 -2.97 -0.78 13.72
CA PRO A 116 -3.90 0.19 13.17
C PRO A 116 -3.71 1.61 13.69
N TYR A 117 -3.29 1.76 14.95
CA TYR A 117 -2.98 3.07 15.52
C TYR A 117 -1.86 3.78 14.74
N ASP A 118 -0.78 3.07 14.42
CA ASP A 118 0.36 3.65 13.67
C ASP A 118 -0.08 4.13 12.28
N LEU A 119 -0.98 3.37 11.62
CA LEU A 119 -1.54 3.75 10.33
C LEU A 119 -2.45 4.99 10.44
N TYR A 120 -3.32 5.06 11.47
CA TYR A 120 -4.23 6.21 11.62
C TYR A 120 -3.52 7.51 11.99
N THR A 121 -2.35 7.42 12.62
CA THR A 121 -1.57 8.59 13.08
C THR A 121 -0.37 8.90 12.17
N ALA A 122 -0.22 8.16 11.06
CA ALA A 122 0.86 8.37 10.11
C ALA A 122 0.72 9.72 9.37
N ASP A 123 1.86 10.30 9.02
CA ASP A 123 1.93 11.51 8.18
C ASP A 123 1.50 11.20 6.74
N GLU A 124 1.94 10.01 6.23
CA GLU A 124 1.55 9.50 4.92
C GLU A 124 1.30 7.99 5.00
N ALA A 125 0.47 7.48 4.10
CA ALA A 125 0.34 6.05 3.84
C ALA A 125 0.28 5.79 2.34
N PHE A 126 0.77 4.64 1.91
CA PHE A 126 0.71 4.24 0.51
C PHE A 126 0.74 2.72 0.34
N PHE A 127 0.20 2.26 -0.76
CA PHE A 127 0.31 0.88 -1.22
C PHE A 127 1.42 0.74 -2.26
N THR A 128 2.09 -0.41 -2.25
CA THR A 128 3.01 -0.80 -3.32
C THR A 128 2.48 -2.04 -4.04
N THR A 129 2.39 -1.97 -5.35
CA THR A 129 1.86 -3.04 -6.19
C THR A 129 2.42 -2.91 -7.60
N THR A 130 2.21 -3.92 -8.45
CA THR A 130 2.85 -3.98 -9.78
C THR A 130 2.37 -2.88 -10.73
N SER A 131 1.06 -2.68 -10.88
CA SER A 131 0.52 -1.78 -11.91
C SER A 131 0.66 -0.29 -11.56
N PRO A 132 0.20 0.20 -10.40
CA PRO A 132 0.36 1.61 -10.03
C PRO A 132 1.71 1.93 -9.36
N CYS A 133 2.61 0.97 -9.18
CA CYS A 133 3.90 1.12 -8.49
C CYS A 133 3.73 1.55 -7.03
N VAL A 134 3.51 2.83 -6.79
CA VAL A 134 3.16 3.44 -5.48
C VAL A 134 1.81 4.13 -5.61
N LEU A 135 0.88 3.84 -4.71
CA LEU A 135 -0.45 4.42 -4.71
C LEU A 135 -0.75 5.08 -3.38
N PRO A 136 -0.94 6.41 -3.32
CA PRO A 136 -1.22 7.11 -2.07
C PRO A 136 -2.49 6.60 -1.39
N VAL A 137 -2.47 6.48 -0.06
CA VAL A 137 -3.63 6.19 0.79
C VAL A 137 -3.90 7.41 1.66
N THR A 138 -4.96 8.14 1.37
CA THR A 138 -5.28 9.42 2.03
C THR A 138 -6.39 9.28 3.07
N LYS A 139 -7.01 8.10 3.14
CA LYS A 139 -8.10 7.81 4.07
C LYS A 139 -8.08 6.33 4.47
N VAL A 140 -8.31 6.02 5.74
CA VAL A 140 -8.48 4.65 6.25
C VAL A 140 -9.64 4.60 7.23
N ASP A 141 -10.58 3.64 7.06
CA ASP A 141 -11.77 3.48 7.91
C ASP A 141 -12.53 4.79 8.15
N ASN A 142 -12.68 5.58 7.10
CA ASN A 142 -13.28 6.93 7.14
C ASN A 142 -12.49 7.97 7.95
N ARG A 143 -11.24 7.68 8.35
CA ARG A 143 -10.32 8.65 8.96
C ARG A 143 -9.34 9.15 7.91
N GLN A 144 -9.09 10.44 7.92
CA GLN A 144 -8.06 11.07 7.10
C GLN A 144 -6.67 10.66 7.60
N ILE A 145 -5.74 10.39 6.68
CA ILE A 145 -4.32 10.17 6.95
C ILE A 145 -3.59 11.46 6.62
N GLY A 146 -2.74 11.93 7.52
CA GLY A 146 -2.04 13.19 7.38
C GLY A 146 -3.00 14.36 7.11
N ASP A 147 -2.74 15.10 6.05
CA ASP A 147 -3.59 16.20 5.59
C ASP A 147 -4.68 15.76 4.57
N GLY A 148 -4.79 14.46 4.28
CA GLY A 148 -5.75 13.90 3.34
C GLY A 148 -5.34 14.04 1.87
N LEU A 149 -4.09 14.33 1.63
CA LEU A 149 -3.50 14.44 0.30
C LEU A 149 -2.31 13.48 0.14
N PRO A 150 -1.91 13.14 -1.10
CA PRO A 150 -0.68 12.40 -1.34
C PRO A 150 0.53 13.16 -0.77
N GLY A 151 1.24 12.54 0.18
CA GLY A 151 2.33 13.20 0.87
C GLY A 151 3.62 13.31 0.06
N PRO A 152 4.56 14.15 0.51
CA PRO A 152 5.78 14.48 -0.23
C PRO A 152 6.71 13.28 -0.45
N ILE A 153 6.85 12.37 0.51
CA ILE A 153 7.69 11.17 0.35
C ILE A 153 7.08 10.22 -0.68
N THR A 154 5.75 10.03 -0.65
CA THR A 154 5.04 9.23 -1.64
C THR A 154 5.23 9.78 -3.05
N GLN A 155 5.14 11.10 -3.23
CA GLN A 155 5.35 11.77 -4.51
C GLN A 155 6.80 11.65 -4.99
N GLN A 156 7.78 11.81 -4.07
CA GLN A 156 9.21 11.68 -4.36
C GLN A 156 9.57 10.26 -4.82
N LEU A 157 8.99 9.23 -4.18
CA LEU A 157 9.16 7.84 -4.59
C LEU A 157 8.59 7.58 -6.01
N LEU A 158 7.40 8.11 -6.33
CA LEU A 158 6.81 8.00 -7.67
C LEU A 158 7.67 8.67 -8.74
N ALA A 159 8.17 9.88 -8.47
CA ALA A 159 9.04 10.60 -9.37
C ALA A 159 10.36 9.85 -9.61
N SER A 160 11.03 9.39 -8.55
CA SER A 160 12.26 8.62 -8.65
C SER A 160 12.07 7.28 -9.35
N TRP A 161 10.92 6.63 -9.13
CA TRP A 161 10.58 5.40 -9.87
C TRP A 161 10.42 5.69 -11.37
N SER A 162 9.67 6.75 -11.72
CA SER A 162 9.48 7.21 -13.10
C SER A 162 10.82 7.47 -13.81
N GLU A 163 11.74 8.16 -13.14
CA GLU A 163 13.10 8.40 -13.65
C GLU A 163 13.84 7.07 -13.88
N SER A 164 13.77 6.14 -12.95
CA SER A 164 14.48 4.86 -13.02
C SER A 164 14.06 3.97 -14.19
N VAL A 165 12.79 4.08 -14.61
CA VAL A 165 12.23 3.31 -15.74
C VAL A 165 12.13 4.12 -17.04
N GLY A 166 12.45 5.42 -17.00
CA GLY A 166 12.40 6.33 -18.15
C GLY A 166 10.99 6.61 -18.68
N ILE A 167 9.98 6.46 -17.82
CA ILE A 167 8.56 6.69 -18.15
C ILE A 167 7.91 7.42 -16.99
N ASP A 168 7.23 8.53 -17.25
CA ASP A 168 6.36 9.14 -16.25
C ASP A 168 5.15 8.24 -15.99
N ILE A 169 5.16 7.57 -14.83
CA ILE A 169 4.15 6.58 -14.44
C ILE A 169 2.76 7.23 -14.30
N VAL A 170 2.70 8.43 -13.75
CA VAL A 170 1.45 9.16 -13.52
C VAL A 170 0.88 9.66 -14.84
N ASP A 171 1.70 10.30 -15.67
CA ASP A 171 1.28 10.80 -16.99
C ASP A 171 0.86 9.66 -17.93
N GLN A 172 1.56 8.52 -17.88
CA GLN A 172 1.15 7.31 -18.59
C GLN A 172 -0.27 6.88 -18.19
N ALA A 173 -0.58 6.80 -16.89
CA ALA A 173 -1.90 6.41 -16.41
C ALA A 173 -2.97 7.42 -16.83
N VAL A 174 -2.70 8.72 -16.75
CA VAL A 174 -3.60 9.80 -17.18
C VAL A 174 -3.84 9.71 -18.68
N SER A 175 -2.80 9.53 -19.49
CA SER A 175 -2.91 9.47 -20.94
C SER A 175 -3.75 8.28 -21.43
N PHE A 176 -3.70 7.15 -20.72
CA PHE A 176 -4.56 6.00 -21.00
C PHE A 176 -6.01 6.18 -20.53
N SER A 177 -6.26 7.02 -19.53
CA SER A 177 -7.63 7.30 -19.06
C SER A 177 -8.43 8.20 -20.01
N ASN A 178 -7.76 8.95 -20.86
CA ASN A 178 -8.36 9.89 -21.81
C ASN A 178 -8.62 9.27 -23.20
N ARG A 179 -8.40 7.96 -23.37
CA ARG A 179 -8.66 7.19 -24.59
C ARG A 179 -9.96 6.40 -24.47
#